data_8afa95fc8bf829ca4276e90105bd884e
#
_entry.id   8afa95fc8bf829ca4276e90105bd884e
#
_cell.length_a   1.000
_cell.length_b   1.000
_cell.length_c   1.000
_cell.angle_alpha   90.00
_cell.angle_beta   90.00
_cell.angle_gamma   90.00
#
_symmetry.space_group_name_H-M   'P 1'
#
loop_
_entity.id
_entity.type
_entity.pdbx_description
1 polymer ?
#
loop_
_entity_poly.entity_id
_entity_poly.type
_entity_poly.pdbx_seq_one_letter_code
_entity_poly.pdbx_strand_id
1 'polypeptide(L)'
;MTDQTERAPMRAGEYVAFIAALMAVNALGVDLMLPALADMGRQLGIATANHRQWIITVYMLGFGLGQLVYGPLADRYGRRPILLVTLAGFVGASIFAAGSQTFPALLGARVLQGLMSASTRVLAVAIVRDRFSGRQMARTLSIAQMIFFLVPIMAPSLGQVLLGFGPWRFIFYALAGFAAFVLVWAALRLTESLPVARRSPLSLASLKSAYRQTLTNRFSAGYAVCASMTFGGIIAFVSSAQQIFVDEFGAGDRFTILFALCAFSMGCASFANSRLVERLGTRLISQSAVLGLIGLSVLHLGVIAAGQETLITYMLFQALSMTCIGLCGSNFGAMAMEPVGHIAGTASSIQGFITSVGAVIVGSAIGQAYNGTTYPLAIGYLAIGLGVLALVYLIEDRQLFRARHAGPAASGPTPT
;
A
#
# COMPACT_ATOMS: atom_id res chain seq x y z
N MET A 1 -23.45 1.20 33.33
CA MET A 1 -24.59 1.42 32.42
C MET A 1 -24.30 2.70 31.66
N THR A 2 -23.63 2.62 30.52
CA THR A 2 -23.33 3.77 29.67
C THR A 2 -24.29 3.73 28.49
N ASP A 3 -25.07 4.76 28.44
CA ASP A 3 -26.08 5.14 27.49
C ASP A 3 -25.62 4.84 26.04
N GLN A 4 -26.03 3.70 25.47
CA GLN A 4 -25.97 3.48 24.04
C GLN A 4 -27.18 4.21 23.45
N THR A 5 -27.06 5.54 23.30
CA THR A 5 -27.95 6.28 22.42
C THR A 5 -27.95 5.53 21.09
N GLU A 6 -29.10 4.99 20.70
CA GLU A 6 -29.35 4.29 19.45
C GLU A 6 -29.04 5.22 18.27
N ARG A 7 -27.77 5.22 17.85
CA ARG A 7 -27.36 5.94 16.67
C ARG A 7 -27.98 5.25 15.45
N ALA A 8 -28.69 6.00 14.64
CA ALA A 8 -29.25 5.47 13.40
C ALA A 8 -28.11 4.84 12.56
N PRO A 9 -28.26 3.58 12.13
CA PRO A 9 -27.21 2.90 11.38
C PRO A 9 -26.95 3.60 10.05
N MET A 10 -25.68 3.65 9.64
CA MET A 10 -25.30 4.17 8.33
C MET A 10 -26.03 3.40 7.22
N ARG A 11 -26.51 4.09 6.18
CA ARG A 11 -27.03 3.46 4.97
C ARG A 11 -25.89 2.78 4.20
N ALA A 12 -26.19 1.78 3.39
CA ALA A 12 -25.18 1.01 2.65
C ALA A 12 -24.25 1.90 1.79
N GLY A 13 -24.79 2.93 1.11
CA GLY A 13 -24.00 3.88 0.35
C GLY A 13 -23.09 4.75 1.23
N GLU A 14 -23.59 5.19 2.39
CA GLU A 14 -22.81 5.93 3.38
C GLU A 14 -21.62 5.09 3.91
N TYR A 15 -21.85 3.80 4.14
CA TYR A 15 -20.78 2.87 4.53
C TYR A 15 -19.67 2.78 3.48
N VAL A 16 -20.07 2.62 2.21
CA VAL A 16 -19.09 2.57 1.11
C VAL A 16 -18.26 3.85 1.05
N ALA A 17 -18.91 5.02 1.13
CA ALA A 17 -18.23 6.31 1.13
C ALA A 17 -17.30 6.47 2.35
N PHE A 18 -17.73 6.02 3.53
CA PHE A 18 -16.94 6.08 4.74
C PHE A 18 -15.68 5.18 4.65
N ILE A 19 -15.82 3.93 4.19
CA ILE A 19 -14.70 3.00 3.98
C ILE A 19 -13.72 3.56 2.93
N ALA A 20 -14.25 4.17 1.87
CA ALA A 20 -13.46 4.85 0.87
C ALA A 20 -12.66 6.02 1.45
N ALA A 21 -13.29 6.85 2.29
CA ALA A 21 -12.63 7.97 2.97
C ALA A 21 -11.53 7.48 3.93
N LEU A 22 -11.74 6.38 4.66
CA LEU A 22 -10.71 5.77 5.50
C LEU A 22 -9.48 5.35 4.68
N MET A 23 -9.70 4.68 3.54
CA MET A 23 -8.59 4.27 2.68
C MET A 23 -7.88 5.47 2.04
N ALA A 24 -8.63 6.53 1.72
CA ALA A 24 -8.08 7.76 1.17
C ALA A 24 -7.14 8.48 2.16
N VAL A 25 -7.38 8.43 3.49
CA VAL A 25 -6.49 9.02 4.50
C VAL A 25 -5.05 8.52 4.33
N ASN A 26 -4.88 7.19 4.15
CA ASN A 26 -3.55 6.61 3.97
C ASN A 26 -2.93 7.00 2.62
N ALA A 27 -3.66 6.88 1.52
CA ALA A 27 -3.14 7.15 0.18
C ALA A 27 -2.77 8.64 0.01
N LEU A 28 -3.64 9.56 0.45
CA LEU A 28 -3.32 11.00 0.47
C LEU A 28 -2.10 11.29 1.36
N GLY A 29 -1.97 10.59 2.50
CA GLY A 29 -0.82 10.71 3.38
C GLY A 29 0.52 10.39 2.72
N VAL A 30 0.55 9.56 1.67
CA VAL A 30 1.76 9.24 0.89
C VAL A 30 1.97 10.25 -0.24
N ASP A 31 0.96 10.44 -1.09
CA ASP A 31 1.17 10.99 -2.44
C ASP A 31 0.91 12.50 -2.54
N LEU A 32 0.15 13.08 -1.60
CA LEU A 32 -0.24 14.50 -1.66
C LEU A 32 0.95 15.46 -1.61
N MET A 33 2.05 15.05 -0.96
CA MET A 33 3.24 15.89 -0.78
C MET A 33 4.29 15.74 -1.88
N LEU A 34 4.12 14.81 -2.84
CA LEU A 34 5.13 14.54 -3.87
C LEU A 34 5.59 15.81 -4.60
N PRO A 35 4.70 16.72 -5.05
CA PRO A 35 5.12 17.94 -5.73
C PRO A 35 5.88 18.92 -4.81
N ALA A 36 5.73 18.79 -3.49
CA ALA A 36 6.34 19.68 -2.50
C ALA A 36 7.73 19.22 -2.00
N LEU A 37 8.19 18.03 -2.37
CA LEU A 37 9.42 17.43 -1.81
C LEU A 37 10.66 18.30 -2.04
N ALA A 38 10.78 18.98 -3.20
CA ALA A 38 11.88 19.87 -3.48
C ALA A 38 11.88 21.10 -2.57
N ASP A 39 10.69 21.68 -2.33
CA ASP A 39 10.51 22.86 -1.46
C ASP A 39 10.77 22.52 0.00
N MET A 40 10.30 21.34 0.46
CA MET A 40 10.62 20.82 1.79
C MET A 40 12.14 20.67 1.95
N GLY A 41 12.81 20.11 0.93
CA GLY A 41 14.26 19.94 0.94
C GLY A 41 15.00 21.26 1.11
N ARG A 42 14.63 22.28 0.33
CA ARG A 42 15.24 23.61 0.40
C ARG A 42 15.00 24.28 1.76
N GLN A 43 13.76 24.31 2.23
CA GLN A 43 13.41 25.01 3.48
C GLN A 43 13.93 24.32 4.74
N LEU A 44 14.10 22.99 4.74
CA LEU A 44 14.62 22.23 5.87
C LEU A 44 16.13 21.98 5.79
N GLY A 45 16.82 22.57 4.81
CA GLY A 45 18.27 22.47 4.68
C GLY A 45 18.77 21.07 4.38
N ILE A 46 18.05 20.29 3.58
CA ILE A 46 18.44 18.92 3.23
C ILE A 46 19.55 18.97 2.18
N ALA A 47 20.78 18.65 2.61
CA ALA A 47 21.97 18.75 1.78
C ALA A 47 21.96 17.79 0.57
N THR A 48 21.50 16.55 0.77
CA THR A 48 21.46 15.51 -0.26
C THR A 48 20.07 15.35 -0.82
N ALA A 49 19.89 15.49 -2.14
CA ALA A 49 18.59 15.40 -2.80
C ALA A 49 17.85 14.08 -2.49
N ASN A 50 18.57 12.95 -2.42
CA ASN A 50 17.98 11.66 -2.11
C ASN A 50 17.40 11.57 -0.69
N HIS A 51 17.91 12.34 0.26
CA HIS A 51 17.38 12.35 1.62
C HIS A 51 15.90 12.83 1.67
N ARG A 52 15.42 13.60 0.68
CA ARG A 52 13.99 13.97 0.57
C ARG A 52 13.07 12.75 0.51
N GLN A 53 13.57 11.65 -0.04
CA GLN A 53 12.81 10.38 -0.16
C GLN A 53 12.46 9.78 1.21
N TRP A 54 13.26 10.06 2.26
CA TRP A 54 12.97 9.61 3.62
C TRP A 54 11.62 10.08 4.13
N ILE A 55 11.11 11.23 3.65
CA ILE A 55 9.79 11.75 4.02
C ILE A 55 8.67 10.74 3.69
N ILE A 56 8.81 10.01 2.56
CA ILE A 56 7.87 8.97 2.14
C ILE A 56 8.19 7.64 2.83
N THR A 57 9.47 7.29 2.83
CA THR A 57 9.97 6.01 3.32
C THR A 57 9.63 5.77 4.79
N VAL A 58 9.87 6.76 5.68
CA VAL A 58 9.60 6.61 7.11
C VAL A 58 8.09 6.58 7.42
N TYR A 59 7.27 7.27 6.61
CA TYR A 59 5.81 7.13 6.71
C TYR A 59 5.38 5.69 6.41
N MET A 60 5.89 5.11 5.32
CA MET A 60 5.57 3.73 4.93
C MET A 60 6.12 2.71 5.94
N LEU A 61 7.26 3.01 6.58
CA LEU A 61 7.78 2.20 7.69
C LEU A 61 6.80 2.23 8.88
N GLY A 62 6.38 3.42 9.30
CA GLY A 62 5.37 3.57 10.36
C GLY A 62 4.07 2.83 10.03
N PHE A 63 3.61 2.97 8.78
CA PHE A 63 2.43 2.26 8.28
C PHE A 63 2.59 0.73 8.35
N GLY A 64 3.73 0.20 7.94
CA GLY A 64 4.03 -1.23 8.03
C GLY A 64 4.00 -1.74 9.48
N LEU A 65 4.67 -1.03 10.38
CA LEU A 65 4.71 -1.36 11.82
C LEU A 65 3.30 -1.35 12.45
N GLY A 66 2.48 -0.37 12.10
CA GLY A 66 1.11 -0.24 12.61
C GLY A 66 0.21 -1.41 12.24
N GLN A 67 0.43 -2.06 11.10
CA GLN A 67 -0.39 -3.20 10.67
C GLN A 67 -0.32 -4.39 11.64
N LEU A 68 0.81 -4.61 12.32
CA LEU A 68 0.94 -5.67 13.32
C LEU A 68 0.09 -5.42 14.57
N VAL A 69 -0.12 -4.16 14.91
CA VAL A 69 -0.67 -3.74 16.19
C VAL A 69 -2.19 -3.60 16.15
N TYR A 70 -2.74 -3.00 15.08
CA TYR A 70 -4.14 -2.61 15.08
C TYR A 70 -5.13 -3.74 14.90
N GLY A 71 -4.75 -4.86 14.26
CA GLY A 71 -5.61 -6.04 14.20
C GLY A 71 -5.96 -6.55 15.61
N PRO A 72 -4.98 -7.03 16.36
CA PRO A 72 -5.18 -7.52 17.72
C PRO A 72 -5.81 -6.51 18.69
N LEU A 73 -5.39 -5.23 18.62
CA LEU A 73 -5.97 -4.19 19.48
C LEU A 73 -7.46 -3.99 19.21
N ALA A 74 -7.85 -3.97 17.95
CA ALA A 74 -9.24 -3.79 17.56
C ALA A 74 -10.10 -5.03 17.83
N ASP A 75 -9.53 -6.23 17.81
CA ASP A 75 -10.20 -7.46 18.22
C ASP A 75 -10.49 -7.49 19.74
N ARG A 76 -9.65 -6.84 20.53
CA ARG A 76 -9.83 -6.76 21.99
C ARG A 76 -10.71 -5.59 22.42
N TYR A 77 -10.41 -4.39 21.94
CA TYR A 77 -11.04 -3.16 22.45
C TYR A 77 -12.25 -2.72 21.64
N GLY A 78 -12.46 -3.30 20.45
CA GLY A 78 -13.46 -2.91 19.50
C GLY A 78 -12.89 -2.07 18.35
N ARG A 79 -13.60 -2.05 17.22
CA ARG A 79 -13.17 -1.38 15.98
C ARG A 79 -13.22 0.14 16.14
N ARG A 80 -14.33 0.64 16.65
CA ARG A 80 -14.61 2.07 16.75
C ARG A 80 -13.65 2.82 17.67
N PRO A 81 -13.38 2.41 18.93
CA PRO A 81 -12.47 3.14 19.81
C PRO A 81 -11.06 3.26 19.24
N ILE A 82 -10.52 2.16 18.69
CA ILE A 82 -9.19 2.15 18.09
C ILE A 82 -9.14 3.10 16.89
N LEU A 83 -10.15 3.07 16.02
CA LEU A 83 -10.22 3.97 14.86
C LEU A 83 -10.25 5.45 15.28
N LEU A 84 -11.05 5.81 16.28
CA LEU A 84 -11.14 7.20 16.74
C LEU A 84 -9.82 7.69 17.33
N VAL A 85 -9.15 6.89 18.16
CA VAL A 85 -7.86 7.24 18.76
C VAL A 85 -6.79 7.42 17.68
N THR A 86 -6.75 6.51 16.72
CA THR A 86 -5.73 6.57 15.65
C THR A 86 -5.98 7.68 14.65
N LEU A 87 -7.23 7.99 14.31
CA LEU A 87 -7.55 9.16 13.49
C LEU A 87 -7.19 10.46 14.22
N ALA A 88 -7.48 10.58 15.53
CA ALA A 88 -7.06 11.73 16.32
C ALA A 88 -5.52 11.84 16.39
N GLY A 89 -4.82 10.71 16.55
CA GLY A 89 -3.36 10.65 16.48
C GLY A 89 -2.80 11.06 15.12
N PHE A 90 -3.45 10.68 14.02
CA PHE A 90 -3.07 11.11 12.66
C PHE A 90 -3.25 12.62 12.48
N VAL A 91 -4.36 13.21 12.98
CA VAL A 91 -4.60 14.64 12.97
C VAL A 91 -3.48 15.36 13.73
N GLY A 92 -3.18 14.93 14.96
CA GLY A 92 -2.11 15.52 15.77
C GLY A 92 -0.74 15.42 15.11
N ALA A 93 -0.40 14.25 14.54
CA ALA A 93 0.84 14.06 13.80
C ALA A 93 0.92 14.92 12.52
N SER A 94 -0.21 15.16 11.85
CA SER A 94 -0.27 16.05 10.69
C SER A 94 -0.03 17.51 11.07
N ILE A 95 -0.63 17.97 12.17
CA ILE A 95 -0.39 19.33 12.70
C ILE A 95 1.07 19.47 13.14
N PHE A 96 1.63 18.44 13.81
CA PHE A 96 3.04 18.46 14.19
C PHE A 96 3.97 18.50 12.97
N ALA A 97 3.67 17.75 11.89
CA ALA A 97 4.40 17.80 10.63
C ALA A 97 4.35 19.20 10.01
N ALA A 98 3.18 19.86 10.00
CA ALA A 98 3.03 21.22 9.49
C ALA A 98 3.87 22.24 10.29
N GLY A 99 3.98 22.05 11.62
CA GLY A 99 4.78 22.90 12.51
C GLY A 99 6.28 22.58 12.52
N SER A 100 6.73 21.52 11.85
CA SER A 100 8.13 21.09 11.89
C SER A 100 9.08 22.12 11.31
N GLN A 101 10.13 22.48 12.06
CA GLN A 101 11.18 23.42 11.66
C GLN A 101 12.47 22.72 11.25
N THR A 102 12.62 21.43 11.56
CA THR A 102 13.80 20.63 11.27
C THR A 102 13.43 19.34 10.55
N PHE A 103 14.33 18.84 9.73
CA PHE A 103 14.12 17.61 9.01
C PHE A 103 13.87 16.40 9.92
N PRO A 104 14.65 16.16 11.01
CA PRO A 104 14.37 15.07 11.95
C PRO A 104 12.98 15.17 12.61
N ALA A 105 12.52 16.38 12.95
CA ALA A 105 11.18 16.56 13.51
C ALA A 105 10.08 16.18 12.50
N LEU A 106 10.25 16.58 11.24
CA LEU A 106 9.35 16.17 10.16
C LEU A 106 9.37 14.63 9.99
N LEU A 107 10.54 13.99 9.99
CA LEU A 107 10.62 12.52 9.89
C LEU A 107 9.90 11.82 11.05
N GLY A 108 10.08 12.29 12.30
CA GLY A 108 9.37 11.77 13.45
C GLY A 108 7.85 11.90 13.32
N ALA A 109 7.37 13.06 12.86
CA ALA A 109 5.95 13.28 12.55
C ALA A 109 5.45 12.30 11.48
N ARG A 110 6.24 12.04 10.44
CA ARG A 110 5.90 11.13 9.34
C ARG A 110 5.81 9.68 9.80
N VAL A 111 6.74 9.20 10.67
CA VAL A 111 6.63 7.87 11.28
C VAL A 111 5.32 7.74 12.05
N LEU A 112 4.99 8.75 12.88
CA LEU A 112 3.77 8.75 13.67
C LEU A 112 2.52 8.80 12.79
N GLN A 113 2.49 9.63 11.75
CA GLN A 113 1.41 9.65 10.76
C GLN A 113 1.22 8.28 10.11
N GLY A 114 2.32 7.65 9.64
CA GLY A 114 2.28 6.32 9.05
C GLY A 114 1.73 5.29 10.02
N LEU A 115 2.24 5.28 11.26
CA LEU A 115 1.77 4.39 12.31
C LEU A 115 0.26 4.53 12.51
N MET A 116 -0.24 5.75 12.71
CA MET A 116 -1.66 6.02 12.92
C MET A 116 -2.53 5.66 11.71
N SER A 117 -2.05 5.92 10.50
CA SER A 117 -2.81 5.65 9.27
C SER A 117 -2.99 4.15 8.98
N ALA A 118 -2.13 3.28 9.50
CA ALA A 118 -2.25 1.83 9.30
C ALA A 118 -3.60 1.28 9.79
N SER A 119 -4.16 1.88 10.83
CA SER A 119 -5.47 1.51 11.37
C SER A 119 -6.58 1.71 10.34
N THR A 120 -6.51 2.75 9.51
CA THR A 120 -7.59 3.07 8.55
C THR A 120 -7.76 1.96 7.52
N ARG A 121 -6.66 1.33 7.07
CA ARG A 121 -6.71 0.20 6.15
C ARG A 121 -7.14 -1.10 6.85
N VAL A 122 -6.52 -1.41 8.01
CA VAL A 122 -6.79 -2.64 8.75
C VAL A 122 -8.25 -2.68 9.22
N LEU A 123 -8.73 -1.58 9.79
CA LEU A 123 -10.09 -1.50 10.34
C LEU A 123 -11.15 -1.34 9.26
N ALA A 124 -10.84 -0.69 8.13
CA ALA A 124 -11.76 -0.63 6.99
C ALA A 124 -12.16 -2.04 6.54
N VAL A 125 -11.18 -2.92 6.33
CA VAL A 125 -11.44 -4.32 5.94
C VAL A 125 -12.18 -5.08 7.05
N ALA A 126 -11.78 -4.89 8.32
CA ALA A 126 -12.42 -5.56 9.44
C ALA A 126 -13.90 -5.14 9.61
N ILE A 127 -14.18 -3.84 9.56
CA ILE A 127 -15.55 -3.29 9.65
C ILE A 127 -16.45 -3.83 8.52
N VAL A 128 -15.91 -3.92 7.30
CA VAL A 128 -16.67 -4.48 6.16
C VAL A 128 -16.97 -5.96 6.41
N ARG A 129 -16.01 -6.74 6.91
CA ARG A 129 -16.23 -8.17 7.23
C ARG A 129 -17.18 -8.39 8.39
N ASP A 130 -17.20 -7.49 9.37
CA ASP A 130 -18.12 -7.58 10.52
C ASP A 130 -19.57 -7.28 10.15
N ARG A 131 -19.79 -6.46 9.09
CA ARG A 131 -21.11 -5.95 8.70
C ARG A 131 -21.72 -6.61 7.48
N PHE A 132 -20.90 -7.06 6.54
CA PHE A 132 -21.33 -7.59 5.26
C PHE A 132 -20.82 -9.01 5.06
N SER A 133 -21.58 -9.82 4.35
CA SER A 133 -21.21 -11.18 3.96
C SER A 133 -21.39 -11.40 2.46
N GLY A 134 -20.75 -12.44 1.92
CA GLY A 134 -20.95 -12.87 0.54
C GLY A 134 -20.77 -11.75 -0.49
N ARG A 135 -21.73 -11.58 -1.39
CA ARG A 135 -21.65 -10.64 -2.53
C ARG A 135 -21.56 -9.17 -2.10
N GLN A 136 -22.23 -8.78 -1.02
CA GLN A 136 -22.18 -7.39 -0.52
C GLN A 136 -20.80 -7.04 0.03
N MET A 137 -20.16 -7.95 0.78
CA MET A 137 -18.80 -7.77 1.27
C MET A 137 -17.82 -7.60 0.10
N ALA A 138 -17.89 -8.50 -0.89
CA ALA A 138 -17.04 -8.43 -2.08
C ALA A 138 -17.22 -7.11 -2.84
N ARG A 139 -18.48 -6.67 -3.06
CA ARG A 139 -18.78 -5.40 -3.72
C ARG A 139 -18.21 -4.20 -2.97
N THR A 140 -18.41 -4.13 -1.65
CA THR A 140 -17.93 -3.01 -0.82
C THR A 140 -16.41 -2.93 -0.82
N LEU A 141 -15.72 -4.08 -0.65
CA LEU A 141 -14.25 -4.13 -0.71
C LEU A 141 -13.72 -3.77 -2.10
N SER A 142 -14.37 -4.20 -3.18
CA SER A 142 -13.97 -3.85 -4.54
C SER A 142 -14.07 -2.36 -4.82
N ILE A 143 -15.16 -1.71 -4.38
CA ILE A 143 -15.32 -0.25 -4.54
C ILE A 143 -14.26 0.49 -3.71
N ALA A 144 -14.03 0.08 -2.48
CA ALA A 144 -13.01 0.66 -1.62
C ALA A 144 -11.60 0.52 -2.22
N GLN A 145 -11.30 -0.64 -2.80
CA GLN A 145 -10.03 -0.88 -3.49
C GLN A 145 -9.89 -0.04 -4.76
N MET A 146 -10.97 0.15 -5.52
CA MET A 146 -10.96 1.03 -6.70
C MET A 146 -10.64 2.48 -6.32
N ILE A 147 -11.23 2.98 -5.22
CA ILE A 147 -10.92 4.32 -4.70
C ILE A 147 -9.48 4.40 -4.23
N PHE A 148 -8.97 3.38 -3.56
CA PHE A 148 -7.56 3.31 -3.15
C PHE A 148 -6.60 3.44 -4.35
N PHE A 149 -6.94 2.89 -5.52
CA PHE A 149 -6.13 3.08 -6.74
C PHE A 149 -6.35 4.44 -7.41
N LEU A 150 -7.54 5.03 -7.26
CA LEU A 150 -7.82 6.34 -7.86
C LEU A 150 -7.12 7.49 -7.13
N VAL A 151 -6.97 7.38 -5.81
CA VAL A 151 -6.37 8.44 -4.98
C VAL A 151 -4.94 8.76 -5.40
N PRO A 152 -4.00 7.82 -5.60
CA PRO A 152 -2.65 8.13 -6.07
C PRO A 152 -2.60 8.84 -7.42
N ILE A 153 -3.59 8.60 -8.30
CA ILE A 153 -3.70 9.30 -9.59
C ILE A 153 -4.00 10.79 -9.37
N MET A 154 -4.85 11.10 -8.41
CA MET A 154 -5.32 12.46 -8.15
C MET A 154 -4.49 13.22 -7.10
N ALA A 155 -3.87 12.51 -6.16
CA ALA A 155 -3.22 13.11 -5.00
C ALA A 155 -2.12 14.12 -5.36
N PRO A 156 -1.18 13.85 -6.27
CA PRO A 156 -0.17 14.85 -6.64
C PRO A 156 -0.79 16.11 -7.26
N SER A 157 -1.85 15.96 -8.06
CA SER A 157 -2.57 17.12 -8.64
C SER A 157 -3.25 17.94 -7.56
N LEU A 158 -3.88 17.30 -6.58
CA LEU A 158 -4.44 18.01 -5.41
C LEU A 158 -3.34 18.69 -4.60
N GLY A 159 -2.19 18.04 -4.42
CA GLY A 159 -1.01 18.60 -3.77
C GLY A 159 -0.52 19.86 -4.49
N GLN A 160 -0.44 19.82 -5.82
CA GLN A 160 -0.04 20.96 -6.65
C GLN A 160 -1.03 22.14 -6.50
N VAL A 161 -2.33 21.85 -6.48
CA VAL A 161 -3.37 22.87 -6.24
C VAL A 161 -3.20 23.50 -4.85
N LEU A 162 -2.96 22.70 -3.81
CA LEU A 162 -2.73 23.20 -2.45
C LEU A 162 -1.49 24.10 -2.35
N LEU A 163 -0.43 23.79 -3.10
CA LEU A 163 0.77 24.64 -3.18
C LEU A 163 0.49 26.02 -3.82
N GLY A 164 -0.56 26.13 -4.63
CA GLY A 164 -1.04 27.40 -5.15
C GLY A 164 -1.67 28.33 -4.08
N PHE A 165 -2.13 27.77 -2.96
CA PHE A 165 -2.73 28.50 -1.85
C PHE A 165 -1.75 28.85 -0.71
N GLY A 166 -0.58 28.18 -0.64
CA GLY A 166 0.36 28.42 0.43
C GLY A 166 1.60 27.52 0.41
N PRO A 167 2.47 27.65 1.43
CA PRO A 167 3.68 26.83 1.52
C PRO A 167 3.34 25.35 1.71
N TRP A 168 4.33 24.47 1.51
CA TRP A 168 4.17 23.00 1.66
C TRP A 168 3.52 22.57 2.98
N ARG A 169 3.63 23.36 4.04
CA ARG A 169 2.96 23.14 5.34
C ARG A 169 1.46 23.06 5.21
N PHE A 170 0.90 23.78 4.24
CA PHE A 170 -0.55 23.78 3.97
C PHE A 170 -1.06 22.37 3.57
N ILE A 171 -0.25 21.57 2.93
CA ILE A 171 -0.57 20.16 2.60
C ILE A 171 -0.85 19.36 3.87
N PHE A 172 -0.04 19.52 4.90
CA PHE A 172 -0.23 18.82 6.18
C PHE A 172 -1.46 19.33 6.95
N TYR A 173 -1.77 20.62 6.87
CA TYR A 173 -3.04 21.14 7.41
C TYR A 173 -4.25 20.60 6.65
N ALA A 174 -4.18 20.44 5.34
CA ALA A 174 -5.24 19.84 4.53
C ALA A 174 -5.44 18.35 4.89
N LEU A 175 -4.33 17.60 5.09
CA LEU A 175 -4.38 16.23 5.60
C LEU A 175 -5.02 16.14 6.99
N ALA A 176 -4.65 17.04 7.89
CA ALA A 176 -5.24 17.13 9.22
C ALA A 176 -6.75 17.43 9.16
N GLY A 177 -7.15 18.36 8.32
CA GLY A 177 -8.56 18.73 8.09
C GLY A 177 -9.38 17.56 7.53
N PHE A 178 -8.85 16.87 6.52
CA PHE A 178 -9.51 15.69 5.95
C PHE A 178 -9.63 14.55 6.98
N ALA A 179 -8.58 14.27 7.72
CA ALA A 179 -8.62 13.24 8.76
C ALA A 179 -9.54 13.62 9.93
N ALA A 180 -9.58 14.91 10.30
CA ALA A 180 -10.53 15.44 11.30
C ALA A 180 -11.99 15.29 10.82
N PHE A 181 -12.26 15.58 9.55
CA PHE A 181 -13.58 15.32 8.95
C PHE A 181 -13.96 13.83 9.09
N VAL A 182 -13.07 12.92 8.72
CA VAL A 182 -13.31 11.48 8.82
C VAL A 182 -13.47 11.04 10.29
N LEU A 183 -12.69 11.63 11.21
CA LEU A 183 -12.80 11.40 12.66
C LEU A 183 -14.17 11.80 13.18
N VAL A 184 -14.65 13.01 12.85
CA VAL A 184 -15.97 13.50 13.25
C VAL A 184 -17.07 12.62 12.64
N TRP A 185 -16.95 12.26 11.38
CA TRP A 185 -17.87 11.33 10.73
C TRP A 185 -17.94 9.99 11.46
N ALA A 186 -16.77 9.38 11.75
CA ALA A 186 -16.69 8.16 12.55
C ALA A 186 -17.30 8.33 13.94
N ALA A 187 -16.99 9.45 14.63
CA ALA A 187 -17.50 9.70 15.97
C ALA A 187 -19.01 9.84 16.03
N LEU A 188 -19.62 10.45 15.02
CA LEU A 188 -21.07 10.70 14.97
C LEU A 188 -21.86 9.50 14.40
N ARG A 189 -21.34 8.82 13.38
CA ARG A 189 -22.11 7.87 12.59
C ARG A 189 -21.67 6.42 12.73
N LEU A 190 -20.39 6.13 13.03
CA LEU A 190 -19.92 4.76 13.13
C LEU A 190 -20.41 4.13 14.45
N THR A 191 -21.19 3.05 14.34
CA THR A 191 -21.52 2.18 15.47
C THR A 191 -20.44 1.11 15.60
N GLU A 192 -20.25 0.58 16.83
CA GLU A 192 -19.32 -0.54 17.05
C GLU A 192 -19.77 -1.76 16.21
N SER A 193 -18.84 -2.30 15.44
CA SER A 193 -19.13 -3.47 14.59
C SER A 193 -18.79 -4.79 15.26
N LEU A 194 -17.95 -4.77 16.31
CA LEU A 194 -17.55 -5.96 17.05
C LEU A 194 -18.27 -6.02 18.41
N PRO A 195 -19.30 -6.87 18.56
CA PRO A 195 -19.99 -7.06 19.83
C PRO A 195 -19.03 -7.50 20.94
N VAL A 196 -19.27 -7.07 22.17
CA VAL A 196 -18.43 -7.39 23.33
C VAL A 196 -18.23 -8.91 23.49
N ALA A 197 -19.28 -9.70 23.23
CA ALA A 197 -19.24 -11.16 23.32
C ALA A 197 -18.30 -11.83 22.26
N ARG A 198 -17.96 -11.13 21.18
CA ARG A 198 -17.06 -11.64 20.13
C ARG A 198 -15.63 -11.10 20.25
N ARG A 199 -15.36 -10.28 21.27
CA ARG A 199 -14.00 -9.75 21.49
C ARG A 199 -13.09 -10.85 21.97
N SER A 200 -11.94 -10.96 21.33
CA SER A 200 -10.94 -11.96 21.69
C SER A 200 -9.94 -11.38 22.72
N PRO A 201 -9.58 -12.11 23.78
CA PRO A 201 -8.50 -11.68 24.65
C PRO A 201 -7.19 -11.62 23.86
N LEU A 202 -6.34 -10.63 24.17
CA LEU A 202 -4.97 -10.60 23.63
C LEU A 202 -4.19 -11.78 24.23
N SER A 203 -4.14 -12.88 23.52
CA SER A 203 -3.35 -14.03 23.89
C SER A 203 -2.03 -14.01 23.12
N LEU A 204 -0.93 -13.76 23.82
CA LEU A 204 0.41 -13.85 23.26
C LEU A 204 0.70 -15.24 22.66
N ALA A 205 0.12 -16.29 23.25
CA ALA A 205 0.27 -17.65 22.75
C ALA A 205 -0.41 -17.86 21.40
N SER A 206 -1.66 -17.36 21.23
CA SER A 206 -2.37 -17.45 19.94
C SER A 206 -1.72 -16.59 18.87
N LEU A 207 -1.28 -15.39 19.21
CA LEU A 207 -0.52 -14.52 18.31
C LEU A 207 0.78 -15.23 17.88
N LYS A 208 1.59 -15.72 18.81
CA LYS A 208 2.84 -16.45 18.52
C LYS A 208 2.58 -17.66 17.62
N SER A 209 1.50 -18.42 17.88
CA SER A 209 1.12 -19.56 17.05
C SER A 209 0.77 -19.13 15.63
N ALA A 210 -0.05 -18.09 15.44
CA ALA A 210 -0.41 -17.57 14.12
C ALA A 210 0.81 -17.00 13.38
N TYR A 211 1.69 -16.26 14.09
CA TYR A 211 2.95 -15.78 13.52
C TYR A 211 3.82 -16.95 13.04
N ARG A 212 3.99 -17.97 13.90
CA ARG A 212 4.75 -19.16 13.53
C ARG A 212 4.15 -19.83 12.30
N GLN A 213 2.84 -20.08 12.25
CA GLN A 213 2.18 -20.72 11.12
C GLN A 213 2.37 -19.94 9.83
N THR A 214 2.20 -18.60 9.85
CA THR A 214 2.36 -17.74 8.68
C THR A 214 3.81 -17.70 8.19
N LEU A 215 4.78 -17.59 9.10
CA LEU A 215 6.21 -17.44 8.76
C LEU A 215 6.89 -18.76 8.40
N THR A 216 6.44 -19.90 8.96
CA THR A 216 7.02 -21.23 8.63
C THR A 216 6.39 -21.87 7.40
N ASN A 217 5.23 -21.39 6.95
CA ASN A 217 4.63 -21.88 5.72
C ASN A 217 5.35 -21.25 4.52
N ARG A 218 6.05 -22.07 3.74
CA ARG A 218 6.88 -21.64 2.61
C ARG A 218 6.10 -20.84 1.55
N PHE A 219 4.83 -21.18 1.31
CA PHE A 219 3.99 -20.46 0.35
C PHE A 219 3.55 -19.12 0.91
N SER A 220 3.06 -19.08 2.16
CA SER A 220 2.62 -17.84 2.79
C SER A 220 3.77 -16.84 2.93
N ALA A 221 4.87 -17.25 3.55
CA ALA A 221 6.04 -16.39 3.74
C ALA A 221 6.70 -16.02 2.40
N GLY A 222 6.91 -17.00 1.51
CA GLY A 222 7.57 -16.77 0.24
C GLY A 222 6.81 -15.83 -0.67
N TYR A 223 5.51 -16.01 -0.84
CA TYR A 223 4.71 -15.09 -1.64
C TYR A 223 4.51 -13.71 -0.99
N ALA A 224 4.51 -13.63 0.35
CA ALA A 224 4.55 -12.34 1.04
C ALA A 224 5.86 -11.58 0.75
N VAL A 225 7.01 -12.27 0.67
CA VAL A 225 8.29 -11.67 0.26
C VAL A 225 8.26 -11.27 -1.22
N CYS A 226 7.69 -12.09 -2.12
CA CYS A 226 7.51 -11.72 -3.52
C CYS A 226 6.65 -10.45 -3.67
N ALA A 227 5.52 -10.38 -2.93
CA ALA A 227 4.68 -9.19 -2.87
C ALA A 227 5.43 -7.96 -2.31
N SER A 228 6.28 -8.17 -1.32
CA SER A 228 7.14 -7.15 -0.72
C SER A 228 8.13 -6.58 -1.74
N MET A 229 8.83 -7.42 -2.49
CA MET A 229 9.77 -6.98 -3.52
C MET A 229 9.07 -6.20 -4.64
N THR A 230 7.94 -6.69 -5.13
CA THR A 230 7.18 -6.00 -6.19
C THR A 230 6.61 -4.66 -5.70
N PHE A 231 6.10 -4.60 -4.47
CA PHE A 231 5.66 -3.34 -3.88
C PHE A 231 6.83 -2.38 -3.62
N GLY A 232 8.03 -2.90 -3.35
CA GLY A 232 9.27 -2.14 -3.28
C GLY A 232 9.59 -1.39 -4.57
N GLY A 233 9.28 -1.96 -5.72
CA GLY A 233 9.38 -1.28 -7.01
C GLY A 233 8.46 -0.06 -7.10
N ILE A 234 7.24 -0.13 -6.55
CA ILE A 234 6.33 1.03 -6.48
C ILE A 234 6.93 2.10 -5.56
N ILE A 235 7.42 1.71 -4.37
CA ILE A 235 8.03 2.66 -3.43
C ILE A 235 9.27 3.32 -4.03
N ALA A 236 10.12 2.58 -4.75
CA ALA A 236 11.27 3.12 -5.46
C ALA A 236 10.84 4.20 -6.47
N PHE A 237 9.85 3.92 -7.30
CA PHE A 237 9.31 4.88 -8.26
C PHE A 237 8.71 6.10 -7.55
N VAL A 238 7.79 5.91 -6.62
CA VAL A 238 7.11 7.02 -5.91
C VAL A 238 8.11 7.93 -5.23
N SER A 239 9.14 7.36 -4.60
CA SER A 239 10.17 8.12 -3.89
C SER A 239 11.09 8.91 -4.82
N SER A 240 11.41 8.39 -6.00
CA SER A 240 12.31 9.03 -6.98
C SER A 240 11.60 9.80 -8.10
N ALA A 241 10.26 9.65 -8.21
CA ALA A 241 9.49 10.22 -9.32
C ALA A 241 9.71 11.72 -9.51
N GLN A 242 9.71 12.50 -8.41
CA GLN A 242 9.94 13.94 -8.48
C GLN A 242 11.33 14.26 -9.03
N GLN A 243 12.38 13.52 -8.59
CA GLN A 243 13.75 13.72 -9.06
C GLN A 243 13.87 13.34 -10.54
N ILE A 244 13.28 12.23 -10.97
CA ILE A 244 13.33 11.78 -12.36
C ILE A 244 12.59 12.75 -13.28
N PHE A 245 11.33 13.09 -12.97
CA PHE A 245 10.55 13.94 -13.86
C PHE A 245 11.00 15.40 -13.86
N VAL A 246 11.40 15.94 -12.70
CA VAL A 246 11.72 17.36 -12.58
C VAL A 246 13.21 17.61 -12.77
N ASP A 247 14.07 16.88 -12.05
CA ASP A 247 15.49 17.18 -12.02
C ASP A 247 16.22 16.61 -13.27
N GLU A 248 15.81 15.42 -13.79
CA GLU A 248 16.45 14.79 -14.96
C GLU A 248 15.78 15.22 -16.28
N PHE A 249 14.45 15.10 -16.39
CA PHE A 249 13.73 15.40 -17.64
C PHE A 249 13.24 16.83 -17.75
N GLY A 250 13.37 17.68 -16.72
CA GLY A 250 12.92 19.07 -16.74
C GLY A 250 11.40 19.23 -16.90
N ALA A 251 10.62 18.20 -16.57
CA ALA A 251 9.19 18.13 -16.84
C ALA A 251 8.34 18.55 -15.60
N GLY A 252 8.82 19.51 -14.80
CA GLY A 252 8.16 19.93 -13.56
C GLY A 252 6.72 20.36 -13.75
N ASP A 253 6.42 21.13 -14.79
CA ASP A 253 5.06 21.60 -15.10
C ASP A 253 4.09 20.44 -15.45
N ARG A 254 4.61 19.31 -15.86
CA ARG A 254 3.83 18.12 -16.26
C ARG A 254 3.92 16.98 -15.24
N PHE A 255 4.65 17.17 -14.13
CA PHE A 255 4.92 16.12 -13.14
C PHE A 255 3.66 15.35 -12.74
N THR A 256 2.60 16.07 -12.37
CA THR A 256 1.36 15.47 -11.87
C THR A 256 0.66 14.60 -12.91
N ILE A 257 0.67 15.02 -14.18
CA ILE A 257 0.07 14.27 -15.30
C ILE A 257 0.90 13.01 -15.60
N LEU A 258 2.23 13.14 -15.66
CA LEU A 258 3.13 12.03 -15.94
C LEU A 258 3.06 10.96 -14.84
N PHE A 259 3.05 11.40 -13.58
CA PHE A 259 2.84 10.50 -12.44
C PHE A 259 1.47 9.79 -12.50
N ALA A 260 0.41 10.55 -12.79
CA ALA A 260 -0.94 10.01 -12.92
C ALA A 260 -1.04 8.95 -14.02
N LEU A 261 -0.37 9.14 -15.18
CA LEU A 261 -0.33 8.15 -16.26
C LEU A 261 0.34 6.84 -15.82
N CYS A 262 1.44 6.91 -15.06
CA CYS A 262 2.09 5.72 -14.51
C CYS A 262 1.17 5.00 -13.50
N ALA A 263 0.51 5.74 -12.61
CA ALA A 263 -0.42 5.17 -11.64
C ALA A 263 -1.66 4.58 -12.33
N PHE A 264 -2.15 5.21 -13.38
CA PHE A 264 -3.29 4.75 -14.19
C PHE A 264 -2.98 3.41 -14.88
N SER A 265 -1.77 3.21 -15.41
CA SER A 265 -1.37 1.94 -16.03
C SER A 265 -1.46 0.76 -15.05
N MET A 266 -1.07 0.97 -13.78
CA MET A 266 -1.24 -0.01 -12.72
C MET A 266 -2.72 -0.29 -12.40
N GLY A 267 -3.56 0.74 -12.41
CA GLY A 267 -5.01 0.60 -12.25
C GLY A 267 -5.63 -0.25 -13.37
N CYS A 268 -5.26 0.02 -14.63
CA CYS A 268 -5.67 -0.77 -15.79
C CYS A 268 -5.22 -2.23 -15.67
N ALA A 269 -3.98 -2.47 -15.20
CA ALA A 269 -3.48 -3.81 -14.97
C ALA A 269 -4.29 -4.56 -13.92
N SER A 270 -4.63 -3.92 -12.80
CA SER A 270 -5.46 -4.51 -11.74
C SER A 270 -6.87 -4.83 -12.24
N PHE A 271 -7.45 -3.96 -13.06
CA PHE A 271 -8.74 -4.22 -13.69
C PHE A 271 -8.67 -5.39 -14.68
N ALA A 272 -7.65 -5.43 -15.54
CA ALA A 272 -7.42 -6.55 -16.46
C ALA A 272 -7.22 -7.86 -15.69
N ASN A 273 -6.43 -7.84 -14.60
CA ASN A 273 -6.21 -9.00 -13.75
C ASN A 273 -7.52 -9.58 -13.20
N SER A 274 -8.46 -8.74 -12.78
CA SER A 274 -9.76 -9.19 -12.25
C SER A 274 -10.59 -10.01 -13.25
N ARG A 275 -10.37 -9.79 -14.56
CA ARG A 275 -11.03 -10.53 -15.64
C ARG A 275 -10.24 -11.76 -16.10
N LEU A 276 -8.92 -11.64 -16.11
CA LEU A 276 -8.02 -12.68 -16.62
C LEU A 276 -7.77 -13.80 -15.60
N VAL A 277 -7.80 -13.47 -14.30
CA VAL A 277 -7.44 -14.43 -13.25
C VAL A 277 -8.37 -15.64 -13.18
N GLU A 278 -9.65 -15.44 -13.50
CA GLU A 278 -10.65 -16.52 -13.52
C GLU A 278 -10.36 -17.54 -14.64
N ARG A 279 -9.76 -17.09 -15.75
CA ARG A 279 -9.45 -17.94 -16.93
C ARG A 279 -8.05 -18.51 -16.90
N LEU A 280 -7.06 -17.69 -16.53
CA LEU A 280 -5.64 -18.02 -16.63
C LEU A 280 -5.02 -18.47 -15.29
N GLY A 281 -5.67 -18.13 -14.17
CA GLY A 281 -5.16 -18.40 -12.83
C GLY A 281 -4.07 -17.43 -12.38
N THR A 282 -3.89 -17.35 -11.06
CA THR A 282 -2.95 -16.40 -10.41
C THR A 282 -1.49 -16.66 -10.78
N ARG A 283 -1.09 -17.94 -10.89
CA ARG A 283 0.30 -18.33 -11.16
C ARG A 283 0.75 -17.94 -12.56
N LEU A 284 -0.05 -18.26 -13.58
CA LEU A 284 0.31 -17.93 -14.95
C LEU A 284 0.47 -16.44 -15.15
N ILE A 285 -0.49 -15.65 -14.64
CA ILE A 285 -0.46 -14.18 -14.79
C ILE A 285 0.75 -13.59 -14.06
N SER A 286 0.96 -13.93 -12.79
CA SER A 286 2.06 -13.34 -12.01
C SER A 286 3.43 -13.73 -12.55
N GLN A 287 3.64 -15.00 -12.93
CA GLN A 287 4.91 -15.45 -13.46
C GLN A 287 5.21 -14.87 -14.85
N SER A 288 4.20 -14.75 -15.71
CA SER A 288 4.35 -14.04 -17.00
C SER A 288 4.66 -12.56 -16.81
N ALA A 289 4.02 -11.91 -15.83
CA ALA A 289 4.30 -10.50 -15.51
C ALA A 289 5.72 -10.30 -14.96
N VAL A 290 6.25 -11.24 -14.16
CA VAL A 290 7.64 -11.21 -13.70
C VAL A 290 8.62 -11.32 -14.86
N LEU A 291 8.40 -12.26 -15.80
CA LEU A 291 9.22 -12.37 -17.01
C LEU A 291 9.12 -11.11 -17.88
N GLY A 292 7.91 -10.54 -17.99
CA GLY A 292 7.68 -9.27 -18.66
C GLY A 292 8.49 -8.13 -18.03
N LEU A 293 8.49 -8.03 -16.69
CA LEU A 293 9.26 -7.02 -15.95
C LEU A 293 10.77 -7.17 -16.21
N ILE A 294 11.29 -8.41 -16.19
CA ILE A 294 12.71 -8.69 -16.51
C ILE A 294 13.03 -8.23 -17.93
N GLY A 295 12.24 -8.66 -18.93
CA GLY A 295 12.45 -8.31 -20.33
C GLY A 295 12.40 -6.80 -20.58
N LEU A 296 11.40 -6.12 -20.00
CA LEU A 296 11.28 -4.66 -20.09
C LEU A 296 12.47 -3.94 -19.44
N SER A 297 12.94 -4.42 -18.29
CA SER A 297 14.09 -3.82 -17.60
C SER A 297 15.37 -3.98 -18.41
N VAL A 298 15.60 -5.13 -19.02
CA VAL A 298 16.76 -5.37 -19.90
C VAL A 298 16.71 -4.46 -21.13
N LEU A 299 15.55 -4.36 -21.78
CA LEU A 299 15.36 -3.47 -22.92
C LEU A 299 15.56 -2.00 -22.55
N HIS A 300 15.00 -1.58 -21.40
CA HIS A 300 15.15 -0.21 -20.91
C HIS A 300 16.62 0.13 -20.64
N LEU A 301 17.34 -0.77 -19.94
CA LEU A 301 18.80 -0.61 -19.72
C LEU A 301 19.56 -0.50 -21.05
N GLY A 302 19.16 -1.26 -22.08
CA GLY A 302 19.74 -1.15 -23.42
C GLY A 302 19.52 0.22 -24.05
N VAL A 303 18.32 0.79 -23.93
CA VAL A 303 17.98 2.15 -24.44
C VAL A 303 18.79 3.22 -23.71
N ILE A 304 18.90 3.12 -22.36
CA ILE A 304 19.70 4.05 -21.58
C ILE A 304 21.17 3.95 -21.99
N ALA A 305 21.72 2.73 -22.09
CA ALA A 305 23.12 2.50 -22.48
C ALA A 305 23.44 3.03 -23.89
N ALA A 306 22.47 3.00 -24.80
CA ALA A 306 22.60 3.58 -26.13
C ALA A 306 22.50 5.12 -26.15
N GLY A 307 22.23 5.77 -25.01
CA GLY A 307 22.03 7.23 -24.94
C GLY A 307 20.78 7.71 -25.66
N GLN A 308 19.79 6.82 -25.86
CA GLN A 308 18.56 7.12 -26.63
C GLN A 308 17.34 7.32 -25.72
N GLU A 309 17.55 7.46 -24.42
CA GLU A 309 16.45 7.67 -23.48
C GLU A 309 15.88 9.08 -23.63
N THR A 310 14.58 9.15 -23.77
CA THR A 310 13.78 10.38 -23.81
C THR A 310 12.65 10.25 -22.77
N LEU A 311 12.02 11.36 -22.41
CA LEU A 311 10.85 11.32 -21.52
C LEU A 311 9.77 10.35 -22.02
N ILE A 312 9.56 10.26 -23.33
CA ILE A 312 8.53 9.38 -23.93
C ILE A 312 8.94 7.92 -23.77
N THR A 313 10.19 7.56 -24.08
CA THR A 313 10.69 6.18 -23.92
C THR A 313 10.70 5.77 -22.46
N TYR A 314 11.14 6.64 -21.55
CA TYR A 314 11.05 6.41 -20.11
C TYR A 314 9.60 6.14 -19.67
N MET A 315 8.66 7.00 -20.05
CA MET A 315 7.23 6.85 -19.72
C MET A 315 6.66 5.52 -20.19
N LEU A 316 7.04 5.08 -21.39
CA LEU A 316 6.59 3.80 -21.94
C LEU A 316 7.09 2.63 -21.08
N PHE A 317 8.39 2.56 -20.80
CA PHE A 317 8.97 1.51 -19.97
C PHE A 317 8.43 1.56 -18.56
N GLN A 318 8.28 2.75 -17.97
CA GLN A 318 7.73 2.93 -16.63
C GLN A 318 6.27 2.46 -16.53
N ALA A 319 5.42 2.84 -17.47
CA ALA A 319 4.01 2.43 -17.49
C ALA A 319 3.86 0.90 -17.67
N LEU A 320 4.65 0.29 -18.55
CA LEU A 320 4.65 -1.16 -18.75
C LEU A 320 5.20 -1.90 -17.51
N SER A 321 6.22 -1.37 -16.87
CA SER A 321 6.75 -1.93 -15.62
C SER A 321 5.72 -1.84 -14.50
N MET A 322 5.01 -0.71 -14.35
CA MET A 322 3.90 -0.56 -13.39
C MET A 322 2.75 -1.54 -13.68
N THR A 323 2.47 -1.82 -14.96
CA THR A 323 1.51 -2.84 -15.37
C THR A 323 1.93 -4.22 -14.88
N CYS A 324 3.18 -4.62 -15.11
CA CYS A 324 3.71 -5.90 -14.63
C CYS A 324 3.67 -6.00 -13.10
N ILE A 325 4.08 -4.96 -12.39
CA ILE A 325 4.06 -4.89 -10.92
C ILE A 325 2.63 -4.99 -10.39
N GLY A 326 1.67 -4.30 -11.02
CA GLY A 326 0.25 -4.35 -10.66
C GLY A 326 -0.36 -5.74 -10.79
N LEU A 327 -0.01 -6.47 -11.85
CA LEU A 327 -0.41 -7.86 -12.07
C LEU A 327 0.20 -8.80 -11.01
N CYS A 328 1.46 -8.60 -10.63
CA CYS A 328 2.14 -9.40 -9.61
C CYS A 328 1.55 -9.21 -8.22
N GLY A 329 1.36 -7.97 -7.77
CA GLY A 329 1.04 -7.64 -6.38
C GLY A 329 -0.26 -8.28 -5.90
N SER A 330 -1.33 -8.17 -6.68
CA SER A 330 -2.64 -8.75 -6.35
C SER A 330 -2.58 -10.28 -6.27
N ASN A 331 -1.89 -10.92 -7.20
CA ASN A 331 -1.80 -12.37 -7.29
C ASN A 331 -0.91 -12.94 -6.18
N PHE A 332 0.24 -12.34 -5.88
CA PHE A 332 1.12 -12.80 -4.80
C PHE A 332 0.45 -12.65 -3.43
N GLY A 333 -0.31 -11.56 -3.20
CA GLY A 333 -1.10 -11.40 -1.98
C GLY A 333 -2.14 -12.50 -1.80
N ALA A 334 -2.85 -12.87 -2.87
CA ALA A 334 -3.82 -13.96 -2.84
C ALA A 334 -3.15 -15.33 -2.57
N MET A 335 -2.06 -15.63 -3.27
CA MET A 335 -1.32 -16.87 -3.08
C MET A 335 -0.65 -16.98 -1.70
N ALA A 336 -0.21 -15.86 -1.12
CA ALA A 336 0.30 -15.84 0.25
C ALA A 336 -0.77 -16.19 1.28
N MET A 337 -2.04 -15.79 1.05
CA MET A 337 -3.15 -16.01 1.95
C MET A 337 -3.76 -17.40 1.85
N GLU A 338 -3.63 -18.06 0.69
CA GLU A 338 -4.27 -19.36 0.42
C GLU A 338 -4.04 -20.41 1.52
N PRO A 339 -2.79 -20.69 1.99
CA PRO A 339 -2.53 -21.75 2.97
C PRO A 339 -2.92 -21.36 4.42
N VAL A 340 -3.17 -20.08 4.70
CA VAL A 340 -3.42 -19.54 6.06
C VAL A 340 -4.80 -18.92 6.19
N GLY A 341 -5.72 -19.24 5.30
CA GLY A 341 -7.08 -18.69 5.26
C GLY A 341 -7.87 -18.93 6.56
N HIS A 342 -7.61 -20.00 7.29
CA HIS A 342 -8.25 -20.32 8.57
C HIS A 342 -7.86 -19.35 9.71
N ILE A 343 -6.72 -18.64 9.59
CA ILE A 343 -6.24 -17.59 10.51
C ILE A 343 -6.15 -16.23 9.80
N ALA A 344 -6.99 -15.99 8.78
CA ALA A 344 -6.89 -14.87 7.85
C ALA A 344 -6.73 -13.49 8.51
N GLY A 345 -7.34 -13.25 9.68
CA GLY A 345 -7.24 -11.98 10.40
C GLY A 345 -5.79 -11.66 10.80
N THR A 346 -5.16 -12.56 11.55
CA THR A 346 -3.77 -12.39 12.00
C THR A 346 -2.79 -12.54 10.85
N ALA A 347 -3.04 -13.51 9.93
CA ALA A 347 -2.18 -13.72 8.77
C ALA A 347 -2.11 -12.47 7.87
N SER A 348 -3.24 -11.78 7.63
CA SER A 348 -3.25 -10.55 6.82
C SER A 348 -2.45 -9.40 7.46
N SER A 349 -2.47 -9.29 8.80
CA SER A 349 -1.65 -8.31 9.52
C SER A 349 -0.15 -8.59 9.35
N ILE A 350 0.25 -9.86 9.48
CA ILE A 350 1.64 -10.28 9.32
C ILE A 350 2.12 -10.09 7.89
N GLN A 351 1.33 -10.53 6.92
CA GLN A 351 1.66 -10.36 5.50
C GLN A 351 1.70 -8.88 5.10
N GLY A 352 0.77 -8.08 5.62
CA GLY A 352 0.78 -6.64 5.42
C GLY A 352 2.05 -5.97 5.98
N PHE A 353 2.49 -6.39 7.16
CA PHE A 353 3.77 -5.95 7.74
C PHE A 353 4.96 -6.34 6.85
N ILE A 354 5.08 -7.64 6.50
CA ILE A 354 6.18 -8.13 5.65
C ILE A 354 6.18 -7.37 4.32
N THR A 355 5.03 -7.23 3.69
CA THR A 355 4.90 -6.54 2.41
C THR A 355 5.29 -5.07 2.52
N SER A 356 4.83 -4.35 3.55
CA SER A 356 5.11 -2.91 3.68
C SER A 356 6.55 -2.64 4.11
N VAL A 357 7.05 -3.33 5.14
CA VAL A 357 8.42 -3.11 5.64
C VAL A 357 9.46 -3.58 4.63
N GLY A 358 9.26 -4.75 4.03
CA GLY A 358 10.18 -5.22 3.00
C GLY A 358 10.13 -4.34 1.74
N ALA A 359 8.96 -3.80 1.37
CA ALA A 359 8.86 -2.83 0.27
C ALA A 359 9.64 -1.55 0.58
N VAL A 360 9.60 -1.08 1.85
CA VAL A 360 10.40 0.06 2.30
C VAL A 360 11.90 -0.23 2.15
N ILE A 361 12.35 -1.41 2.56
CA ILE A 361 13.77 -1.81 2.45
C ILE A 361 14.21 -1.82 0.97
N VAL A 362 13.47 -2.54 0.12
CA VAL A 362 13.78 -2.67 -1.31
C VAL A 362 13.66 -1.32 -2.02
N GLY A 363 12.56 -0.60 -1.79
CA GLY A 363 12.29 0.68 -2.44
C GLY A 363 13.28 1.76 -2.03
N SER A 364 13.67 1.80 -0.74
CA SER A 364 14.69 2.75 -0.27
C SER A 364 16.07 2.43 -0.81
N ALA A 365 16.46 1.16 -0.88
CA ALA A 365 17.75 0.77 -1.45
C ALA A 365 17.86 1.25 -2.91
N ILE A 366 16.82 1.08 -3.71
CA ILE A 366 16.78 1.53 -5.10
C ILE A 366 16.71 3.07 -5.18
N GLY A 367 15.81 3.69 -4.41
CA GLY A 367 15.61 5.14 -4.45
C GLY A 367 16.85 5.91 -4.00
N GLN A 368 17.51 5.50 -2.92
CA GLN A 368 18.73 6.14 -2.41
C GLN A 368 19.94 5.97 -3.37
N ALA A 369 19.90 4.98 -4.26
CA ALA A 369 20.89 4.80 -5.31
C ALA A 369 20.71 5.79 -6.48
N TYR A 370 19.67 6.62 -6.49
CA TYR A 370 19.46 7.62 -7.55
C TYR A 370 20.68 8.54 -7.70
N ASN A 371 21.16 8.67 -8.93
CA ASN A 371 22.40 9.35 -9.27
C ASN A 371 22.24 10.43 -10.37
N GLY A 372 21.02 10.92 -10.57
CA GLY A 372 20.70 11.86 -11.66
C GLY A 372 20.34 11.17 -12.96
N THR A 373 20.16 9.84 -12.95
CA THR A 373 19.76 9.05 -14.13
C THR A 373 18.69 8.03 -13.76
N THR A 374 18.04 7.44 -14.74
CA THR A 374 17.04 6.37 -14.56
C THR A 374 17.67 4.99 -14.34
N TYR A 375 18.99 4.82 -14.52
CA TYR A 375 19.72 3.56 -14.34
C TYR A 375 19.39 2.84 -13.03
N PRO A 376 19.45 3.49 -11.85
CA PRO A 376 19.22 2.80 -10.58
C PRO A 376 17.81 2.20 -10.48
N LEU A 377 16.81 2.88 -11.05
CA LEU A 377 15.44 2.37 -11.07
C LEU A 377 15.29 1.16 -12.01
N ALA A 378 15.85 1.24 -13.22
CA ALA A 378 15.81 0.14 -14.19
C ALA A 378 16.56 -1.11 -13.69
N ILE A 379 17.76 -0.92 -13.09
CA ILE A 379 18.51 -2.01 -12.43
C ILE A 379 17.72 -2.58 -11.26
N GLY A 380 17.08 -1.72 -10.47
CA GLY A 380 16.23 -2.12 -9.36
C GLY A 380 15.07 -3.02 -9.80
N TYR A 381 14.39 -2.66 -10.89
CA TYR A 381 13.32 -3.49 -11.45
C TYR A 381 13.82 -4.83 -11.97
N LEU A 382 14.99 -4.85 -12.61
CA LEU A 382 15.64 -6.08 -13.04
C LEU A 382 15.96 -6.98 -11.84
N ALA A 383 16.57 -6.40 -10.79
CA ALA A 383 16.91 -7.13 -9.56
C ALA A 383 15.65 -7.68 -8.86
N ILE A 384 14.57 -6.89 -8.78
CA ILE A 384 13.27 -7.34 -8.28
C ILE A 384 12.75 -8.52 -9.11
N GLY A 385 12.72 -8.38 -10.43
CA GLY A 385 12.23 -9.42 -11.34
C GLY A 385 12.99 -10.73 -11.19
N LEU A 386 14.33 -10.69 -11.20
CA LEU A 386 15.19 -11.85 -11.02
C LEU A 386 15.04 -12.48 -9.63
N GLY A 387 15.01 -11.64 -8.58
CA GLY A 387 14.84 -12.11 -7.20
C GLY A 387 13.48 -12.78 -6.99
N VAL A 388 12.40 -12.18 -7.50
CA VAL A 388 11.05 -12.76 -7.44
C VAL A 388 10.99 -14.06 -8.24
N LEU A 389 11.56 -14.10 -9.44
CA LEU A 389 11.61 -15.33 -10.26
C LEU A 389 12.32 -16.47 -9.54
N ALA A 390 13.48 -16.17 -8.93
CA ALA A 390 14.25 -17.14 -8.14
C ALA A 390 13.45 -17.66 -6.94
N LEU A 391 12.79 -16.76 -6.19
CA LEU A 391 11.95 -17.15 -5.06
C LEU A 391 10.76 -18.00 -5.49
N VAL A 392 10.05 -17.61 -6.55
CA VAL A 392 8.92 -18.41 -7.09
C VAL A 392 9.38 -19.78 -7.54
N TYR A 393 10.53 -19.87 -8.21
CA TYR A 393 11.12 -21.14 -8.62
C TYR A 393 11.41 -22.06 -7.43
N LEU A 394 11.91 -21.52 -6.32
CA LEU A 394 12.16 -22.27 -5.09
C LEU A 394 10.86 -22.67 -4.36
N ILE A 395 9.88 -21.77 -4.30
CA ILE A 395 8.59 -21.99 -3.63
C ILE A 395 7.79 -23.09 -4.34
N GLU A 396 7.79 -23.09 -5.68
CA GLU A 396 7.01 -24.02 -6.52
C GLU A 396 7.79 -25.29 -6.89
N ASP A 397 8.79 -25.69 -6.09
CA ASP A 397 9.56 -26.92 -6.27
C ASP A 397 10.17 -27.05 -7.69
N ARG A 398 10.70 -25.95 -8.21
CA ARG A 398 11.31 -25.84 -9.55
C ARG A 398 10.34 -26.04 -10.72
N GLN A 399 9.03 -25.93 -10.49
CA GLN A 399 7.99 -26.08 -11.50
C GLN A 399 7.23 -24.76 -11.70
N LEU A 400 7.58 -24.03 -12.76
CA LEU A 400 6.88 -22.81 -13.13
C LEU A 400 5.61 -23.12 -13.94
N PHE A 401 4.64 -22.20 -13.93
CA PHE A 401 3.40 -22.20 -14.72
C PHE A 401 2.43 -23.35 -14.45
N ARG A 402 2.62 -24.18 -13.45
CA ARG A 402 1.68 -25.25 -13.10
C ARG A 402 0.53 -24.71 -12.24
N ALA A 403 -0.69 -24.92 -12.73
CA ALA A 403 -1.88 -24.77 -11.89
C ALA A 403 -1.86 -25.88 -10.82
N ARG A 404 -1.77 -25.52 -9.55
CA ARG A 404 -2.10 -26.47 -8.47
C ARG A 404 -3.63 -26.42 -8.35
N HIS A 405 -4.31 -27.44 -8.81
CA HIS A 405 -5.68 -27.67 -8.40
C HIS A 405 -5.66 -27.89 -6.88
N ALA A 406 -6.48 -27.10 -6.15
CA ALA A 406 -6.79 -27.43 -4.77
C ALA A 406 -7.26 -28.90 -4.79
N GLY A 407 -6.53 -29.78 -4.11
CA GLY A 407 -6.95 -31.18 -3.98
C GLY A 407 -8.38 -31.20 -3.46
N PRO A 408 -9.22 -32.20 -3.84
CA PRO A 408 -10.58 -32.27 -3.37
C PRO A 408 -10.54 -32.15 -1.85
N ALA A 409 -11.33 -31.20 -1.31
CA ALA A 409 -11.54 -31.08 0.11
C ALA A 409 -11.83 -32.49 0.63
N ALA A 410 -11.05 -32.97 1.59
CA ALA A 410 -11.22 -34.29 2.17
C ALA A 410 -12.70 -34.43 2.53
N SER A 411 -13.40 -35.26 1.80
CA SER A 411 -14.80 -35.60 2.08
C SER A 411 -14.81 -36.11 3.50
N GLY A 412 -15.43 -35.33 4.40
CA GLY A 412 -15.67 -35.77 5.76
C GLY A 412 -16.38 -37.12 5.76
N PRO A 413 -16.19 -37.96 6.79
CA PRO A 413 -16.82 -39.26 6.84
C PRO A 413 -18.34 -39.08 6.73
N THR A 414 -18.92 -39.78 5.79
CA THR A 414 -20.40 -39.94 5.69
C THR A 414 -20.89 -40.45 7.03
N PRO A 415 -21.90 -39.81 7.66
CA PRO A 415 -22.52 -40.39 8.83
C PRO A 415 -23.29 -41.64 8.40
N THR A 416 -22.93 -42.79 8.97
CA THR A 416 -23.67 -44.05 8.93
C THR A 416 -24.84 -43.98 9.90
#